data_cb768effe4fe36778a0bf66452382d3e
#
_entry.id   cb768effe4fe36778a0bf66452382d3e
#
_cell.length_a   1.000
_cell.length_b   1.000
_cell.length_c   1.000
_cell.angle_alpha   90.00
_cell.angle_beta   90.00
_cell.angle_gamma   90.00
#
_symmetry.space_group_name_H-M   'P 1'
#
loop_
_entity.id
_entity.type
_entity.pdbx_description
1 polymer ?
#
loop_
_entity_poly.entity_id
_entity_poly.type
_entity_poly.pdbx_seq_one_letter_code
_entity_poly.pdbx_strand_id
1 'polypeptide(L)'
;MTEVLGAAPSVSFIFSGGLCRTVGGFLMRDWGVSEFWMPSTASCVFAIPFLVFLWLVDKIPPPTLIDEELRTKKRPMDVHDRKKFLLTFLPGIVLFVLVYMLLTAFRDFRENFSSDVWQTLGYGDSPAIFTRTETPVSLAILVILASIMLIRNNKYALIVNHLIIMAGMILVGVATWMFENRTIDAPTWMVLIGTGLYMGYVPFNSIFFDRLIATFRYVGTVGFIMYVADAFGYVGSVGVLFFKS
;
A
#
# COMPACT_ATOMS: atom_id res chain seq x y z
N MET A 1 13.92 -14.03 -0.51
CA MET A 1 13.99 -13.18 -1.71
C MET A 1 12.63 -12.72 -2.22
N THR A 2 11.62 -13.59 -2.33
CA THR A 2 10.26 -13.24 -2.82
C THR A 2 9.56 -12.15 -2.01
N GLU A 3 9.69 -12.16 -0.68
CA GLU A 3 9.07 -11.14 0.18
C GLU A 3 9.67 -9.74 -0.03
N VAL A 4 10.98 -9.63 -0.25
CA VAL A 4 11.64 -8.34 -0.57
C VAL A 4 11.14 -7.80 -1.89
N LEU A 5 10.98 -8.65 -2.89
CA LEU A 5 10.45 -8.27 -4.20
C LEU A 5 8.97 -7.84 -4.13
N GLY A 6 8.20 -8.35 -3.16
CA GLY A 6 6.83 -7.90 -2.91
C GLY A 6 6.74 -6.60 -2.10
N ALA A 7 7.65 -6.40 -1.14
CA ALA A 7 7.65 -5.24 -0.26
C ALA A 7 8.18 -3.97 -0.94
N ALA A 8 9.21 -4.08 -1.78
CA ALA A 8 9.81 -2.94 -2.45
C ALA A 8 8.82 -2.15 -3.33
N PRO A 9 7.99 -2.78 -4.19
CA PRO A 9 6.95 -2.08 -4.94
C PRO A 9 5.92 -1.39 -4.04
N SER A 10 5.51 -2.04 -2.93
CA SER A 10 4.52 -1.48 -2.01
C SER A 10 5.01 -0.20 -1.32
N VAL A 11 6.28 -0.16 -0.90
CA VAL A 11 6.90 1.05 -0.32
C VAL A 11 7.14 2.11 -1.39
N SER A 12 7.57 1.70 -2.59
CA SER A 12 7.77 2.61 -3.72
C SER A 12 6.47 3.30 -4.13
N PHE A 13 5.33 2.62 -4.00
CA PHE A 13 4.01 3.19 -4.26
C PHE A 13 3.71 4.39 -3.36
N ILE A 14 4.03 4.31 -2.05
CA ILE A 14 3.84 5.41 -1.10
C ILE A 14 4.67 6.63 -1.52
N PHE A 15 5.97 6.41 -1.74
CA PHE A 15 6.89 7.47 -2.14
C PHE A 15 6.50 8.10 -3.48
N SER A 16 6.18 7.28 -4.48
CA SER A 16 5.81 7.76 -5.82
C SER A 16 4.53 8.58 -5.82
N GLY A 17 3.54 8.22 -4.98
CA GLY A 17 2.32 9.00 -4.82
C GLY A 17 2.59 10.43 -4.36
N GLY A 18 3.46 10.61 -3.34
CA GLY A 18 3.91 11.92 -2.89
C GLY A 18 4.70 12.68 -3.95
N LEU A 19 5.62 12.00 -4.63
CA LEU A 19 6.44 12.59 -5.71
C LEU A 19 5.57 13.05 -6.88
N CYS A 20 4.63 12.25 -7.35
CA CYS A 20 3.74 12.61 -8.45
C CYS A 20 2.89 13.85 -8.14
N ARG A 21 2.34 13.93 -6.91
CA ARG A 21 1.58 15.11 -6.47
C ARG A 21 2.46 16.36 -6.39
N THR A 22 3.68 16.22 -5.88
CA THR A 22 4.65 17.32 -5.83
C THR A 22 4.99 17.82 -7.24
N VAL A 23 5.32 16.91 -8.16
CA VAL A 23 5.63 17.26 -9.56
C VAL A 23 4.41 17.91 -10.24
N GLY A 24 3.21 17.34 -10.07
CA GLY A 24 1.98 17.93 -10.60
C GLY A 24 1.73 19.35 -10.09
N GLY A 25 1.95 19.59 -8.79
CA GLY A 25 1.83 20.91 -8.18
C GLY A 25 2.84 21.92 -8.75
N PHE A 26 4.10 21.54 -8.96
CA PHE A 26 5.10 22.39 -9.60
C PHE A 26 4.78 22.67 -11.07
N LEU A 27 4.31 21.67 -11.82
CA LEU A 27 3.92 21.87 -13.22
C LEU A 27 2.81 22.91 -13.36
N MET A 28 1.81 22.85 -12.49
CA MET A 28 0.69 23.81 -12.53
C MET A 28 1.10 25.19 -12.04
N ARG A 29 1.87 25.30 -10.96
CA ARG A 29 2.18 26.55 -10.29
C ARG A 29 3.34 27.31 -10.93
N ASP A 30 4.47 26.62 -11.15
CA ASP A 30 5.72 27.26 -11.57
C ASP A 30 5.88 27.28 -13.09
N TRP A 31 5.35 26.26 -13.78
CA TRP A 31 5.41 26.14 -15.24
C TRP A 31 4.11 26.58 -15.92
N GLY A 32 3.06 26.93 -15.16
CA GLY A 32 1.80 27.43 -15.69
C GLY A 32 1.02 26.41 -16.52
N VAL A 33 1.29 25.11 -16.34
CA VAL A 33 0.56 24.06 -17.04
C VAL A 33 -0.89 24.04 -16.53
N SER A 34 -1.86 24.12 -17.45
CA SER A 34 -3.28 24.07 -17.05
C SER A 34 -3.63 22.71 -16.44
N GLU A 35 -4.63 22.72 -15.55
CA GLU A 35 -5.13 21.52 -14.87
C GLU A 35 -5.49 20.40 -15.87
N PHE A 36 -6.04 20.75 -17.02
CA PHE A 36 -6.38 19.80 -18.10
C PHE A 36 -5.15 19.08 -18.67
N TRP A 37 -4.04 19.80 -18.89
CA TRP A 37 -2.82 19.24 -19.47
C TRP A 37 -1.85 18.67 -18.43
N MET A 38 -2.06 18.93 -17.15
CA MET A 38 -1.16 18.49 -16.07
C MET A 38 -0.92 16.97 -16.07
N PRO A 39 -1.94 16.09 -16.17
CA PRO A 39 -1.71 14.64 -16.15
C PRO A 39 -0.84 14.17 -17.32
N SER A 40 -1.07 14.70 -18.52
CA SER A 40 -0.30 14.35 -19.72
C SER A 40 1.15 14.82 -19.60
N THR A 41 1.37 16.04 -19.13
CA THR A 41 2.72 16.61 -18.94
C THR A 41 3.49 15.84 -17.86
N ALA A 42 2.86 15.54 -16.73
CA ALA A 42 3.46 14.73 -15.68
C ALA A 42 3.83 13.32 -16.20
N SER A 43 2.95 12.70 -16.99
CA SER A 43 3.20 11.40 -17.61
C SER A 43 4.41 11.43 -18.54
N CYS A 44 4.59 12.49 -19.33
CA CYS A 44 5.77 12.66 -20.18
C CYS A 44 7.07 12.79 -19.36
N VAL A 45 7.04 13.50 -18.24
CA VAL A 45 8.19 13.61 -17.32
C VAL A 45 8.57 12.24 -16.76
N PHE A 46 7.59 11.46 -16.31
CA PHE A 46 7.81 10.14 -15.73
C PHE A 46 8.08 9.04 -16.78
N ALA A 47 7.76 9.29 -18.05
CA ALA A 47 8.08 8.35 -19.14
C ALA A 47 9.59 8.14 -19.31
N ILE A 48 10.41 9.15 -19.06
CA ILE A 48 11.88 9.06 -19.19
C ILE A 48 12.45 8.01 -18.22
N PRO A 49 12.31 8.14 -16.89
CA PRO A 49 12.80 7.13 -15.97
C PRO A 49 12.12 5.76 -16.18
N PHE A 50 10.85 5.72 -16.57
CA PHE A 50 10.18 4.48 -16.91
C PHE A 50 10.87 3.73 -18.05
N LEU A 51 11.20 4.41 -19.15
CA LEU A 51 11.91 3.80 -20.27
C LEU A 51 13.31 3.33 -19.89
N VAL A 52 14.01 4.09 -19.04
CA VAL A 52 15.32 3.67 -18.50
C VAL A 52 15.19 2.39 -17.67
N PHE A 53 14.22 2.31 -16.77
CA PHE A 53 13.98 1.10 -15.97
C PHE A 53 13.54 -0.07 -16.84
N LEU A 54 12.71 0.16 -17.86
CA LEU A 54 12.32 -0.88 -18.81
C LEU A 54 13.54 -1.45 -19.54
N TRP A 55 14.43 -0.57 -20.01
CA TRP A 55 15.68 -0.97 -20.63
C TRP A 55 16.60 -1.76 -19.67
N LEU A 56 16.66 -1.37 -18.37
CA LEU A 56 17.41 -2.11 -17.36
C LEU A 56 16.83 -3.50 -17.11
N VAL A 57 15.48 -3.62 -17.08
CA VAL A 57 14.80 -4.92 -16.92
C VAL A 57 15.13 -5.86 -18.08
N ASP A 58 15.20 -5.34 -19.31
CA ASP A 58 15.59 -6.11 -20.49
C ASP A 58 17.03 -6.67 -20.42
N LYS A 59 17.89 -6.06 -19.58
CA LYS A 59 19.27 -6.54 -19.33
C LYS A 59 19.37 -7.65 -18.28
N ILE A 60 18.27 -7.99 -17.60
CA ILE A 60 18.28 -9.08 -16.62
C ILE A 60 18.49 -10.40 -17.38
N PRO A 61 19.48 -11.21 -16.99
CA PRO A 61 19.71 -12.49 -17.65
C PRO A 61 18.50 -13.43 -17.47
N PRO A 62 18.23 -14.31 -18.46
CA PRO A 62 17.16 -15.30 -18.33
C PRO A 62 17.42 -16.23 -17.14
N PRO A 63 16.37 -16.85 -16.56
CA PRO A 63 16.52 -17.78 -15.45
C PRO A 63 17.43 -18.93 -15.84
N THR A 64 18.25 -19.37 -14.88
CA THR A 64 19.11 -20.55 -15.08
C THR A 64 18.30 -21.84 -14.94
N LEU A 65 18.83 -22.97 -15.41
CA LEU A 65 18.19 -24.29 -15.24
C LEU A 65 17.92 -24.61 -13.76
N ILE A 66 18.82 -24.17 -12.87
CA ILE A 66 18.65 -24.33 -11.42
C ILE A 66 17.47 -23.49 -10.91
N ASP A 67 17.30 -22.27 -11.42
CA ASP A 67 16.16 -21.41 -11.06
C ASP A 67 14.83 -22.03 -11.52
N GLU A 68 14.81 -22.67 -12.69
CA GLU A 68 13.64 -23.35 -13.21
C GLU A 68 13.28 -24.62 -12.40
N GLU A 69 14.28 -25.40 -11.98
CA GLU A 69 14.09 -26.58 -11.12
C GLU A 69 13.60 -26.20 -9.72
N LEU A 70 14.13 -25.14 -9.15
CA LEU A 70 13.75 -24.63 -7.82
C LEU A 70 12.39 -23.91 -7.83
N ARG A 71 11.89 -23.58 -9.02
CA ARG A 71 10.61 -22.88 -9.16
C ARG A 71 9.45 -23.81 -8.78
N THR A 72 8.80 -23.51 -7.66
CA THR A 72 7.58 -24.21 -7.25
C THR A 72 6.50 -24.03 -8.34
N LYS A 73 6.10 -25.12 -8.98
CA LYS A 73 4.99 -25.09 -9.96
C LYS A 73 3.71 -24.72 -9.21
N LYS A 74 3.25 -23.50 -9.37
CA LYS A 74 1.97 -23.05 -8.82
C LYS A 74 0.85 -23.76 -9.59
N ARG A 75 0.06 -24.58 -8.90
CA ARG A 75 -1.15 -25.19 -9.49
C ARG A 75 -2.29 -24.19 -9.30
N PRO A 76 -2.93 -23.72 -10.39
CA PRO A 76 -4.09 -22.86 -10.27
C PRO A 76 -5.24 -23.62 -9.57
N MET A 77 -5.95 -22.95 -8.67
CA MET A 77 -7.13 -23.49 -8.03
C MET A 77 -8.28 -23.55 -9.04
N ASP A 78 -8.94 -24.70 -9.15
CA ASP A 78 -10.16 -24.81 -9.92
C ASP A 78 -11.37 -24.23 -9.16
N VAL A 79 -12.56 -24.22 -9.78
CA VAL A 79 -13.76 -23.65 -9.18
C VAL A 79 -14.18 -24.41 -7.91
N HIS A 80 -13.98 -25.72 -7.87
CA HIS A 80 -14.30 -26.57 -6.73
C HIS A 80 -13.37 -26.28 -5.55
N ASP A 81 -12.07 -26.20 -5.81
CA ASP A 81 -11.05 -25.86 -4.80
C ASP A 81 -11.30 -24.47 -4.18
N ARG A 82 -11.65 -23.47 -5.02
CA ARG A 82 -11.99 -22.12 -4.57
C ARG A 82 -13.21 -22.12 -3.64
N LYS A 83 -14.28 -22.82 -4.05
CA LYS A 83 -15.51 -22.93 -3.23
C LYS A 83 -15.24 -23.65 -1.91
N LYS A 84 -14.51 -24.74 -1.93
CA LYS A 84 -14.12 -25.50 -0.73
C LYS A 84 -13.29 -24.64 0.23
N PHE A 85 -12.32 -23.90 -0.30
CA PHE A 85 -11.49 -22.98 0.47
C PHE A 85 -12.33 -21.88 1.13
N LEU A 86 -13.18 -21.20 0.35
CA LEU A 86 -14.07 -20.15 0.87
C LEU A 86 -14.97 -20.67 1.98
N LEU A 87 -15.62 -21.82 1.81
CA LEU A 87 -16.52 -22.39 2.81
C LEU A 87 -15.76 -22.83 4.08
N THR A 88 -14.56 -23.37 3.93
CA THR A 88 -13.75 -23.83 5.06
C THR A 88 -13.30 -22.66 5.96
N PHE A 89 -12.93 -21.53 5.35
CA PHE A 89 -12.38 -20.39 6.06
C PHE A 89 -13.31 -19.16 6.10
N LEU A 90 -14.60 -19.35 5.77
CA LEU A 90 -15.57 -18.27 5.58
C LEU A 90 -15.59 -17.23 6.72
N PRO A 91 -15.66 -17.58 8.02
CA PRO A 91 -15.69 -16.58 9.08
C PRO A 91 -14.42 -15.73 9.11
N GLY A 92 -13.26 -16.36 8.95
CA GLY A 92 -11.96 -15.66 8.90
C GLY A 92 -11.85 -14.76 7.67
N ILE A 93 -12.28 -15.24 6.50
CA ILE A 93 -12.25 -14.47 5.26
C ILE A 93 -13.17 -13.26 5.34
N VAL A 94 -14.38 -13.39 5.90
CA VAL A 94 -15.32 -12.27 6.04
C VAL A 94 -14.74 -11.18 6.94
N LEU A 95 -14.24 -11.54 8.14
CA LEU A 95 -13.63 -10.56 9.04
C LEU A 95 -12.42 -9.88 8.41
N PHE A 96 -11.59 -10.66 7.75
CA PHE A 96 -10.41 -10.22 7.05
C PHE A 96 -10.75 -9.23 5.90
N VAL A 97 -11.72 -9.57 5.06
CA VAL A 97 -12.17 -8.72 3.94
C VAL A 97 -12.77 -7.42 4.47
N LEU A 98 -13.54 -7.46 5.58
CA LEU A 98 -14.07 -6.24 6.21
C LEU A 98 -12.96 -5.33 6.71
N VAL A 99 -11.95 -5.86 7.40
CA VAL A 99 -10.80 -5.07 7.87
C VAL A 99 -10.05 -4.47 6.68
N TYR A 100 -9.78 -5.27 5.65
CA TYR A 100 -9.08 -4.81 4.45
C TYR A 100 -9.87 -3.73 3.69
N MET A 101 -11.19 -3.90 3.57
CA MET A 101 -12.08 -2.92 2.95
C MET A 101 -12.03 -1.57 3.68
N LEU A 102 -12.10 -1.59 5.02
CA LEU A 102 -12.01 -0.37 5.84
C LEU A 102 -10.63 0.29 5.71
N LEU A 103 -9.55 -0.50 5.79
CA LEU A 103 -8.19 0.02 5.62
C LEU A 103 -8.00 0.67 4.24
N THR A 104 -8.52 0.04 3.19
CA THR A 104 -8.46 0.57 1.83
C THR A 104 -9.26 1.86 1.72
N ALA A 105 -10.47 1.90 2.26
CA ALA A 105 -11.32 3.08 2.27
C ALA A 105 -10.65 4.27 2.99
N PHE A 106 -10.07 4.07 4.18
CA PHE A 106 -9.35 5.11 4.91
C PHE A 106 -8.08 5.58 4.20
N ARG A 107 -7.32 4.65 3.61
CA ARG A 107 -6.14 5.00 2.81
C ARG A 107 -6.54 5.87 1.63
N ASP A 108 -7.53 5.45 0.86
CA ASP A 108 -7.97 6.15 -0.35
C ASP A 108 -8.63 7.49 -0.01
N PHE A 109 -9.33 7.59 1.13
CA PHE A 109 -9.78 8.87 1.65
C PHE A 109 -8.59 9.83 1.84
N ARG A 110 -7.58 9.40 2.60
CA ARG A 110 -6.39 10.22 2.83
C ARG A 110 -5.68 10.60 1.54
N GLU A 111 -5.56 9.69 0.58
CA GLU A 111 -4.89 9.95 -0.69
C GLU A 111 -5.69 10.90 -1.59
N ASN A 112 -6.97 10.63 -1.80
CA ASN A 112 -7.81 11.38 -2.74
C ASN A 112 -8.14 12.80 -2.23
N PHE A 113 -8.26 12.98 -0.92
CA PHE A 113 -8.56 14.27 -0.30
C PHE A 113 -7.33 14.98 0.27
N SER A 114 -6.12 14.47 0.06
CA SER A 114 -4.90 15.05 0.62
C SER A 114 -4.69 16.50 0.21
N SER A 115 -4.99 16.88 -1.03
CA SER A 115 -4.88 18.28 -1.49
C SER A 115 -5.84 19.20 -0.75
N ASP A 116 -7.10 18.76 -0.58
CA ASP A 116 -8.14 19.52 0.12
C ASP A 116 -7.77 19.70 1.61
N VAL A 117 -7.24 18.62 2.22
CA VAL A 117 -6.74 18.64 3.61
C VAL A 117 -5.58 19.62 3.77
N TRP A 118 -4.58 19.58 2.89
CA TRP A 118 -3.44 20.49 2.95
C TRP A 118 -3.85 21.95 2.71
N GLN A 119 -4.79 22.18 1.81
CA GLN A 119 -5.34 23.54 1.59
C GLN A 119 -6.04 24.07 2.84
N THR A 120 -6.88 23.24 3.48
CA THR A 120 -7.58 23.59 4.73
C THR A 120 -6.62 23.86 5.88
N LEU A 121 -5.50 23.15 5.93
CA LEU A 121 -4.46 23.29 6.95
C LEU A 121 -3.49 24.46 6.68
N GLY A 122 -3.67 25.22 5.58
CA GLY A 122 -2.84 26.37 5.22
C GLY A 122 -1.54 26.02 4.49
N TYR A 123 -1.39 24.81 3.96
CA TYR A 123 -0.22 24.34 3.20
C TYR A 123 -0.49 24.24 1.70
N GLY A 124 -1.62 24.71 1.20
CA GLY A 124 -2.00 24.60 -0.21
C GLY A 124 -0.99 25.19 -1.20
N ASP A 125 -0.20 26.16 -0.74
CA ASP A 125 0.84 26.83 -1.52
C ASP A 125 2.20 26.12 -1.57
N SER A 126 2.32 24.96 -0.97
CA SER A 126 3.59 24.23 -0.87
C SER A 126 3.50 22.84 -1.52
N PRO A 127 3.70 22.70 -2.86
CA PRO A 127 3.65 21.40 -3.51
C PRO A 127 4.62 20.37 -2.92
N ALA A 128 5.77 20.82 -2.41
CA ALA A 128 6.77 19.95 -1.79
C ALA A 128 6.27 19.26 -0.50
N ILE A 129 5.15 19.71 0.08
CA ILE A 129 4.61 19.13 1.33
C ILE A 129 4.27 17.65 1.15
N PHE A 130 3.81 17.23 -0.03
CA PHE A 130 3.48 15.84 -0.31
C PHE A 130 4.71 14.94 -0.21
N THR A 131 5.80 15.25 -0.92
CA THR A 131 7.04 14.44 -0.82
C THR A 131 7.64 14.53 0.58
N ARG A 132 7.61 15.69 1.23
CA ARG A 132 8.17 15.90 2.56
C ARG A 132 7.47 15.04 3.62
N THR A 133 6.18 14.81 3.49
CA THR A 133 5.40 13.98 4.43
C THR A 133 5.36 12.52 4.03
N GLU A 134 5.33 12.17 2.74
CA GLU A 134 5.30 10.77 2.31
C GLU A 134 6.67 10.07 2.41
N THR A 135 7.78 10.81 2.32
CA THR A 135 9.11 10.21 2.46
C THR A 135 9.34 9.54 3.82
N PRO A 136 9.11 10.21 4.97
CA PRO A 136 9.27 9.55 6.27
C PRO A 136 8.28 8.39 6.47
N VAL A 137 7.06 8.47 5.93
CA VAL A 137 6.09 7.38 5.95
C VAL A 137 6.64 6.17 5.22
N SER A 138 7.12 6.35 3.98
CA SER A 138 7.68 5.25 3.18
C SER A 138 8.89 4.59 3.85
N LEU A 139 9.79 5.38 4.45
CA LEU A 139 10.94 4.86 5.19
C LEU A 139 10.51 4.08 6.44
N ALA A 140 9.55 4.59 7.20
CA ALA A 140 9.03 3.89 8.37
C ALA A 140 8.41 2.53 7.99
N ILE A 141 7.61 2.49 6.92
CA ILE A 141 7.00 1.25 6.42
C ILE A 141 8.06 0.28 5.90
N LEU A 142 9.10 0.77 5.22
CA LEU A 142 10.22 -0.08 4.78
C LEU A 142 10.89 -0.78 5.96
N VAL A 143 11.18 -0.04 7.04
CA VAL A 143 11.79 -0.59 8.25
C VAL A 143 10.88 -1.63 8.91
N ILE A 144 9.57 -1.36 9.00
CA ILE A 144 8.58 -2.28 9.56
C ILE A 144 8.52 -3.57 8.74
N LEU A 145 8.43 -3.48 7.42
CA LEU A 145 8.41 -4.66 6.55
C LEU A 145 9.69 -5.48 6.65
N ALA A 146 10.85 -4.80 6.63
CA ALA A 146 12.14 -5.47 6.81
C ALA A 146 12.20 -6.23 8.15
N SER A 147 11.64 -5.65 9.21
CA SER A 147 11.58 -6.30 10.53
C SER A 147 10.72 -7.57 10.53
N ILE A 148 9.57 -7.55 9.85
CA ILE A 148 8.68 -8.73 9.72
C ILE A 148 9.40 -9.85 8.94
N MET A 149 10.16 -9.50 7.90
CA MET A 149 10.88 -10.46 7.06
C MET A 149 11.97 -11.23 7.82
N LEU A 150 12.53 -10.67 8.91
CA LEU A 150 13.50 -11.35 9.76
C LEU A 150 12.88 -12.51 10.55
N ILE A 151 11.54 -12.54 10.70
CA ILE A 151 10.85 -13.58 11.46
C ILE A 151 10.71 -14.83 10.59
N ARG A 152 11.48 -15.87 10.89
CA ARG A 152 11.49 -17.13 10.12
C ARG A 152 10.22 -17.98 10.33
N ASN A 153 9.62 -17.94 11.52
CA ASN A 153 8.45 -18.73 11.84
C ASN A 153 7.17 -18.05 11.32
N ASN A 154 6.47 -18.72 10.40
CA ASN A 154 5.27 -18.17 9.74
C ASN A 154 4.15 -17.82 10.72
N LYS A 155 3.92 -18.63 11.76
CA LYS A 155 2.89 -18.38 12.76
C LYS A 155 3.20 -17.12 13.59
N TYR A 156 4.45 -16.96 14.03
CA TYR A 156 4.86 -15.75 14.75
C TYR A 156 4.84 -14.52 13.84
N ALA A 157 5.29 -14.64 12.59
CA ALA A 157 5.20 -13.55 11.62
C ALA A 157 3.74 -13.11 11.39
N LEU A 158 2.80 -14.06 11.32
CA LEU A 158 1.38 -13.77 11.18
C LEU A 158 0.82 -13.04 12.43
N ILE A 159 1.17 -13.47 13.64
CA ILE A 159 0.76 -12.79 14.88
C ILE A 159 1.33 -11.37 14.94
N VAL A 160 2.63 -11.20 14.66
CA VAL A 160 3.28 -9.88 14.63
C VAL A 160 2.61 -8.97 13.61
N ASN A 161 2.22 -9.50 12.46
CA ASN A 161 1.50 -8.73 11.44
C ASN A 161 0.16 -8.19 11.98
N HIS A 162 -0.64 -9.00 12.67
CA HIS A 162 -1.87 -8.52 13.31
C HIS A 162 -1.60 -7.45 14.38
N LEU A 163 -0.53 -7.61 15.18
CA LEU A 163 -0.15 -6.62 16.18
C LEU A 163 0.28 -5.30 15.53
N ILE A 164 0.96 -5.33 14.38
CA ILE A 164 1.34 -4.15 13.63
C ILE A 164 0.10 -3.43 13.07
N ILE A 165 -0.86 -4.17 12.51
CA ILE A 165 -2.12 -3.59 12.04
C ILE A 165 -2.86 -2.89 13.19
N MET A 166 -2.97 -3.55 14.33
CA MET A 166 -3.60 -2.98 15.53
C MET A 166 -2.86 -1.74 16.03
N ALA A 167 -1.54 -1.80 16.12
CA ALA A 167 -0.71 -0.66 16.52
C ALA A 167 -0.85 0.52 15.54
N GLY A 168 -0.95 0.24 14.24
CA GLY A 168 -1.22 1.25 13.21
C GLY A 168 -2.54 1.98 13.43
N MET A 169 -3.61 1.24 13.73
CA MET A 169 -4.92 1.86 14.00
C MET A 169 -4.93 2.68 15.29
N ILE A 170 -4.26 2.19 16.33
CA ILE A 170 -4.07 2.96 17.57
C ILE A 170 -3.28 4.25 17.30
N LEU A 171 -2.21 4.16 16.48
CA LEU A 171 -1.41 5.33 16.10
C LEU A 171 -2.24 6.39 15.38
N VAL A 172 -3.13 5.99 14.46
CA VAL A 172 -4.05 6.92 13.78
C VAL A 172 -4.93 7.65 14.78
N GLY A 173 -5.55 6.93 15.72
CA GLY A 173 -6.41 7.51 16.75
C GLY A 173 -5.66 8.44 17.70
N VAL A 174 -4.50 8.00 18.21
CA VAL A 174 -3.67 8.82 19.12
C VAL A 174 -3.14 10.07 18.43
N ALA A 175 -2.64 9.94 17.20
CA ALA A 175 -2.13 11.09 16.43
C ALA A 175 -3.23 12.12 16.16
N THR A 176 -4.44 11.67 15.84
CA THR A 176 -5.59 12.58 15.64
C THR A 176 -5.97 13.27 16.93
N TRP A 177 -6.03 12.55 18.04
CA TRP A 177 -6.29 13.16 19.37
C TRP A 177 -5.21 14.18 19.75
N MET A 178 -3.93 13.89 19.49
CA MET A 178 -2.83 14.83 19.74
C MET A 178 -2.94 16.09 18.88
N PHE A 179 -3.35 15.94 17.62
CA PHE A 179 -3.54 17.05 16.70
C PHE A 179 -4.72 17.94 17.13
N GLU A 180 -5.86 17.38 17.51
CA GLU A 180 -7.02 18.10 18.03
C GLU A 180 -6.67 18.89 19.30
N ASN A 181 -5.83 18.33 20.17
CA ASN A 181 -5.32 19.00 21.36
C ASN A 181 -4.14 19.96 21.10
N ARG A 182 -3.81 20.22 19.82
CA ARG A 182 -2.71 21.09 19.40
C ARG A 182 -1.34 20.73 19.97
N THR A 183 -1.12 19.46 20.29
CA THR A 183 0.14 18.93 20.81
C THR A 183 1.16 18.72 19.69
N ILE A 184 0.69 18.43 18.48
CA ILE A 184 1.51 18.24 17.28
C ILE A 184 1.00 19.13 16.14
N ASP A 185 1.91 19.46 15.21
CA ASP A 185 1.59 20.24 14.01
C ASP A 185 0.97 19.36 12.91
N ALA A 186 0.39 20.01 11.91
CA ALA A 186 -0.29 19.35 10.81
C ALA A 186 0.62 18.39 9.99
N PRO A 187 1.87 18.76 9.62
CA PRO A 187 2.78 17.85 8.96
C PRO A 187 3.09 16.59 9.78
N THR A 188 3.34 16.72 11.07
CA THR A 188 3.59 15.57 11.97
C THR A 188 2.35 14.69 12.05
N TRP A 189 1.17 15.28 12.21
CA TRP A 189 -0.10 14.54 12.19
C TRP A 189 -0.28 13.74 10.90
N MET A 190 -0.08 14.35 9.73
CA MET A 190 -0.19 13.68 8.43
C MET A 190 0.82 12.54 8.24
N VAL A 191 2.04 12.68 8.77
CA VAL A 191 3.04 11.60 8.77
C VAL A 191 2.60 10.45 9.67
N LEU A 192 2.11 10.73 10.89
CA LEU A 192 1.71 9.70 11.83
C LEU A 192 0.47 8.93 11.36
N ILE A 193 -0.57 9.63 10.85
CA ILE A 193 -1.74 8.93 10.30
C ILE A 193 -1.38 8.14 9.04
N GLY A 194 -0.53 8.69 8.16
CA GLY A 194 -0.02 7.97 7.01
C GLY A 194 0.71 6.70 7.42
N THR A 195 1.63 6.80 8.37
CA THR A 195 2.36 5.64 8.90
C THR A 195 1.39 4.61 9.48
N GLY A 196 0.43 5.02 10.31
CA GLY A 196 -0.55 4.11 10.91
C GLY A 196 -1.43 3.39 9.89
N LEU A 197 -1.93 4.08 8.87
CA LEU A 197 -2.73 3.48 7.81
C LEU A 197 -1.91 2.50 6.96
N TYR A 198 -0.69 2.86 6.59
CA TYR A 198 0.17 1.98 5.81
C TYR A 198 0.75 0.81 6.64
N MET A 199 0.91 0.95 7.96
CA MET A 199 1.17 -0.17 8.87
C MET A 199 0.08 -1.23 8.81
N GLY A 200 -1.17 -0.81 8.61
CA GLY A 200 -2.28 -1.71 8.39
C GLY A 200 -2.27 -2.31 6.98
N TYR A 201 -2.23 -1.45 5.96
CA TYR A 201 -2.48 -1.82 4.57
C TYR A 201 -1.31 -2.60 3.92
N VAL A 202 -0.07 -2.12 4.05
CA VAL A 202 1.06 -2.66 3.27
C VAL A 202 1.48 -4.06 3.70
N PRO A 203 1.62 -4.40 5.00
CA PRO A 203 1.91 -5.76 5.40
C PRO A 203 0.82 -6.75 5.01
N PHE A 204 -0.43 -6.29 4.98
CA PHE A 204 -1.57 -7.06 4.52
C PHE A 204 -1.42 -7.48 3.06
N ASN A 205 -1.05 -6.55 2.21
CA ASN A 205 -0.96 -6.74 0.78
C ASN A 205 0.35 -7.44 0.32
N SER A 206 1.40 -7.40 1.15
CA SER A 206 2.73 -7.90 0.75
C SER A 206 3.12 -9.24 1.40
N ILE A 207 2.87 -9.42 2.70
CA ILE A 207 3.42 -10.55 3.48
C ILE A 207 2.33 -11.43 4.09
N PHE A 208 1.21 -10.84 4.47
CA PHE A 208 0.18 -11.50 5.25
C PHE A 208 -0.35 -12.77 4.60
N PHE A 209 -0.72 -12.73 3.33
CA PHE A 209 -1.30 -13.87 2.63
C PHE A 209 -0.31 -15.02 2.44
N ASP A 210 0.95 -14.71 2.14
CA ASP A 210 2.00 -15.71 2.02
C ASP A 210 2.20 -16.45 3.35
N ARG A 211 2.25 -15.71 4.46
CA ARG A 211 2.39 -16.27 5.80
C ARG A 211 1.16 -17.03 6.26
N LEU A 212 -0.03 -16.55 5.89
CA LEU A 212 -1.31 -17.22 6.17
C LEU A 212 -1.34 -18.61 5.52
N ILE A 213 -1.13 -18.68 4.21
CA ILE A 213 -1.13 -19.95 3.46
C ILE A 213 -0.04 -20.90 3.96
N ALA A 214 1.18 -20.38 4.22
CA ALA A 214 2.26 -21.17 4.75
C ALA A 214 1.96 -21.73 6.15
N THR A 215 1.25 -20.97 6.99
CA THR A 215 0.87 -21.41 8.35
C THR A 215 -0.17 -22.53 8.32
N PHE A 216 -1.17 -22.42 7.46
CA PHE A 216 -2.23 -23.42 7.35
C PHE A 216 -1.88 -24.56 6.41
N ARG A 217 -0.71 -24.53 5.74
CA ARG A 217 -0.25 -25.55 4.76
C ARG A 217 -1.29 -25.88 3.70
N TYR A 218 -2.09 -24.89 3.32
CA TYR A 218 -3.14 -25.08 2.34
C TYR A 218 -2.55 -24.99 0.91
N VAL A 219 -2.90 -25.97 0.07
CA VAL A 219 -2.51 -25.95 -1.35
C VAL A 219 -3.46 -24.99 -2.09
N GLY A 220 -3.11 -23.69 -2.10
CA GLY A 220 -3.90 -22.66 -2.76
C GLY A 220 -3.02 -21.54 -3.30
N THR A 221 -3.58 -20.72 -4.19
CA THR A 221 -2.88 -19.54 -4.70
C THR A 221 -3.21 -18.32 -3.82
N VAL A 222 -2.16 -17.70 -3.27
CA VAL A 222 -2.24 -16.41 -2.57
C VAL A 222 -3.06 -15.39 -3.38
N GLY A 223 -2.86 -15.37 -4.71
CA GLY A 223 -3.54 -14.46 -5.61
C GLY A 223 -5.08 -14.54 -5.54
N PHE A 224 -5.67 -15.71 -5.29
CA PHE A 224 -7.13 -15.82 -5.18
C PHE A 224 -7.68 -15.01 -4.00
N ILE A 225 -7.05 -15.13 -2.83
CA ILE A 225 -7.49 -14.38 -1.63
C ILE A 225 -7.24 -12.88 -1.81
N MET A 226 -6.09 -12.52 -2.41
CA MET A 226 -5.78 -11.12 -2.71
C MET A 226 -6.83 -10.50 -3.63
N TYR A 227 -7.21 -11.18 -4.71
CA TYR A 227 -8.25 -10.67 -5.61
C TYR A 227 -9.62 -10.52 -4.93
N VAL A 228 -9.97 -11.44 -4.01
CA VAL A 228 -11.21 -11.31 -3.22
C VAL A 228 -11.12 -10.08 -2.32
N ALA A 229 -10.01 -9.90 -1.59
CA ALA A 229 -9.81 -8.76 -0.72
C ALA A 229 -9.81 -7.43 -1.50
N ASP A 230 -9.09 -7.37 -2.62
CA ASP A 230 -9.00 -6.18 -3.47
C ASP A 230 -10.36 -5.80 -4.06
N ALA A 231 -11.15 -6.78 -4.52
CA ALA A 231 -12.48 -6.52 -5.04
C ALA A 231 -13.39 -5.81 -4.01
N PHE A 232 -13.38 -6.26 -2.76
CA PHE A 232 -14.11 -5.58 -1.69
C PHE A 232 -13.43 -4.29 -1.23
N GLY A 233 -12.11 -4.22 -1.27
CA GLY A 233 -11.35 -2.99 -1.03
C GLY A 233 -11.80 -1.86 -1.96
N TYR A 234 -11.90 -2.15 -3.26
CA TYR A 234 -12.41 -1.19 -4.24
C TYR A 234 -13.85 -0.77 -3.99
N VAL A 235 -14.71 -1.66 -3.50
CA VAL A 235 -16.08 -1.27 -3.07
C VAL A 235 -16.01 -0.24 -1.95
N GLY A 236 -15.11 -0.42 -0.98
CA GLY A 236 -14.89 0.55 0.09
C GLY A 236 -14.38 1.90 -0.44
N SER A 237 -13.41 1.90 -1.35
CA SER A 237 -12.88 3.10 -2.00
C SER A 237 -13.95 3.88 -2.76
N VAL A 238 -14.74 3.19 -3.59
CA VAL A 238 -15.84 3.80 -4.35
C VAL A 238 -16.89 4.37 -3.41
N GLY A 239 -17.20 3.66 -2.31
CA GLY A 239 -18.09 4.16 -1.26
C GLY A 239 -17.65 5.51 -0.70
N VAL A 240 -16.36 5.68 -0.43
CA VAL A 240 -15.79 6.95 0.06
C VAL A 240 -15.97 8.09 -0.96
N LEU A 241 -15.78 7.81 -2.25
CA LEU A 241 -15.92 8.83 -3.30
C LEU A 241 -17.36 9.37 -3.43
N PHE A 242 -18.36 8.51 -3.19
CA PHE A 242 -19.76 8.94 -3.19
C PHE A 242 -20.14 9.90 -2.05
N PHE A 243 -19.37 9.95 -0.97
CA PHE A 243 -19.61 10.94 0.10
C PHE A 243 -19.17 12.36 -0.27
N LYS A 244 -18.44 12.55 -1.37
CA LYS A 244 -18.00 13.88 -1.84
C LYS A 244 -19.01 14.55 -2.78
N SER A 245 -19.98 13.82 -3.31
CA SER A 245 -20.96 14.33 -4.28
C SER A 245 -22.12 15.06 -3.63
#